data_ceef7c0bec538b45fb9612259acfca1f
#
_entry.id   ceef7c0bec538b45fb9612259acfca1f
#
_cell.length_a   1.000
_cell.length_b   1.000
_cell.length_c   1.000
_cell.angle_alpha   90.00
_cell.angle_beta   90.00
_cell.angle_gamma   90.00
#
_symmetry.space_group_name_H-M   'P 1'
#
loop_
_entity.id
_entity.type
_entity.pdbx_description
1 polymer ?
#
loop_
_entity_poly.entity_id
_entity_poly.type
_entity_poly.pdbx_seq_one_letter_code
_entity_poly.pdbx_strand_id
1 'polypeptide(L)'
;LVTPLMQKQKAGVIINISTAWAFEPSEMFPTSAVFRAGLASFAKIYADKYAADNIRMNNVLPGFIDSLPEKEARRQRIPMGRYGTVAEIAQTVRFLLSDAAGYITGQNIRVDGGITRSV
;
A
#
# COMPACT_ATOMS: atom_id res chain seq x y z
N LEU A 1 12.27 -10.95 12.06
CA LEU A 1 13.34 -10.47 12.94
C LEU A 1 12.97 -9.22 13.72
N VAL A 2 12.18 -8.29 13.16
CA VAL A 2 11.80 -7.03 13.88
C VAL A 2 10.62 -7.21 14.84
N THR A 3 9.75 -8.19 14.62
CA THR A 3 8.54 -8.40 15.42
C THR A 3 8.80 -8.55 16.92
N PRO A 4 9.77 -9.36 17.39
CA PRO A 4 10.07 -9.47 18.82
C PRO A 4 10.49 -8.15 19.47
N LEU A 5 11.20 -7.29 18.72
CA LEU A 5 11.58 -5.95 19.20
C LEU A 5 10.36 -5.06 19.36
N MET A 6 9.47 -5.04 18.36
CA MET A 6 8.22 -4.29 18.39
C MET A 6 7.30 -4.78 19.52
N GLN A 7 7.21 -6.09 19.75
CA GLN A 7 6.44 -6.65 20.86
C GLN A 7 6.99 -6.20 22.22
N LYS A 8 8.31 -6.22 22.40
CA LYS A 8 8.96 -5.74 23.61
C LYS A 8 8.71 -4.24 23.84
N GLN A 9 8.68 -3.46 22.78
CA GLN A 9 8.41 -2.02 22.84
C GLN A 9 6.92 -1.69 23.02
N LYS A 10 6.00 -2.66 22.78
CA LYS A 10 4.56 -2.44 22.67
C LYS A 10 4.21 -1.36 21.66
N ALA A 11 4.98 -1.28 20.60
CA ALA A 11 4.79 -0.32 19.50
C ALA A 11 5.52 -0.78 18.25
N GLY A 12 4.85 -0.65 17.10
CA GLY A 12 5.47 -0.93 15.81
C GLY A 12 4.55 -0.58 14.65
N VAL A 13 5.15 -0.13 13.55
CA VAL A 13 4.40 0.11 12.30
C VAL A 13 5.19 -0.46 11.13
N ILE A 14 4.52 -1.22 10.30
CA ILE A 14 5.07 -1.77 9.06
C ILE A 14 4.21 -1.28 7.90
N ILE A 15 4.85 -0.70 6.88
CA ILE A 15 4.19 -0.28 5.66
C ILE A 15 4.81 -1.03 4.48
N ASN A 16 4.00 -1.79 3.78
CA ASN A 16 4.40 -2.44 2.54
C ASN A 16 4.02 -1.56 1.35
N ILE A 17 4.96 -1.32 0.44
CA ILE A 17 4.67 -0.70 -0.84
C ILE A 17 4.29 -1.80 -1.83
N SER A 18 3.02 -1.80 -2.23
CA SER A 18 2.42 -2.81 -3.09
C SER A 18 2.12 -2.23 -4.49
N THR A 19 0.95 -2.49 -5.04
CA THR A 19 0.49 -1.95 -6.32
C THR A 19 -1.03 -1.85 -6.36
N ALA A 20 -1.56 -0.89 -7.08
CA ALA A 20 -3.00 -0.74 -7.32
C ALA A 20 -3.61 -1.99 -7.98
N TRP A 21 -2.83 -2.74 -8.75
CA TRP A 21 -3.27 -3.97 -9.44
C TRP A 21 -3.30 -5.22 -8.56
N ALA A 22 -3.07 -5.12 -7.26
CA ALA A 22 -3.17 -6.28 -6.35
C ALA A 22 -4.58 -6.90 -6.32
N PHE A 23 -5.63 -6.10 -6.50
CA PHE A 23 -7.03 -6.53 -6.48
C PHE A 23 -7.76 -6.39 -7.82
N GLU A 24 -7.10 -5.85 -8.83
CA GLU A 24 -7.56 -5.77 -10.21
C GLU A 24 -6.46 -6.30 -11.12
N PRO A 25 -6.28 -7.64 -11.18
CA PRO A 25 -5.18 -8.23 -11.91
C PRO A 25 -5.25 -7.87 -13.39
N SER A 26 -4.08 -7.59 -13.96
CA SER A 26 -3.92 -7.24 -15.36
C SER A 26 -2.91 -8.18 -16.01
N GLU A 27 -3.19 -8.61 -17.24
CA GLU A 27 -2.26 -9.39 -18.04
C GLU A 27 -0.91 -8.69 -18.30
N MET A 28 -0.87 -7.37 -18.14
CA MET A 28 0.38 -6.58 -18.21
C MET A 28 1.34 -6.87 -17.03
N PHE A 29 0.81 -7.32 -15.89
CA PHE A 29 1.57 -7.52 -14.65
C PHE A 29 1.15 -8.79 -13.90
N PRO A 30 1.11 -9.97 -14.56
CA PRO A 30 0.50 -11.17 -13.99
C PRO A 30 1.20 -11.62 -12.70
N THR A 31 2.51 -11.73 -12.72
CA THR A 31 3.32 -12.17 -11.56
C THR A 31 3.20 -11.19 -10.40
N SER A 32 3.28 -9.88 -10.70
CA SER A 32 3.14 -8.84 -9.68
C SER A 32 1.77 -8.89 -9.00
N ALA A 33 0.68 -9.05 -9.76
CA ALA A 33 -0.67 -9.14 -9.21
C ALA A 33 -0.81 -10.31 -8.22
N VAL A 34 -0.35 -11.50 -8.60
CA VAL A 34 -0.43 -12.70 -7.75
C VAL A 34 0.32 -12.52 -6.43
N PHE A 35 1.59 -12.11 -6.49
CA PHE A 35 2.38 -11.94 -5.27
C PHE A 35 1.88 -10.79 -4.38
N ARG A 36 1.34 -9.73 -4.97
CA ARG A 36 0.83 -8.59 -4.20
C ARG A 36 -0.53 -8.88 -3.55
N ALA A 37 -1.36 -9.71 -4.16
CA ALA A 37 -2.56 -10.24 -3.52
C ALA A 37 -2.22 -11.12 -2.31
N GLY A 38 -1.22 -11.99 -2.45
CA GLY A 38 -0.67 -12.78 -1.34
C GLY A 38 -0.10 -11.90 -0.21
N LEU A 39 0.64 -10.85 -0.54
CA LEU A 39 1.14 -9.88 0.43
C LEU A 39 -0.01 -9.19 1.18
N ALA A 40 -1.10 -8.85 0.50
CA ALA A 40 -2.26 -8.22 1.13
C ALA A 40 -2.92 -9.16 2.17
N SER A 41 -3.08 -10.44 1.83
CA SER A 41 -3.57 -11.45 2.75
C SER A 41 -2.64 -11.65 3.94
N PHE A 42 -1.33 -11.74 3.70
CA PHE A 42 -0.33 -11.83 4.76
C PHE A 42 -0.37 -10.62 5.70
N ALA A 43 -0.44 -9.41 5.15
CA ALA A 43 -0.49 -8.18 5.95
C ALA A 43 -1.71 -8.16 6.88
N LYS A 44 -2.87 -8.65 6.41
CA LYS A 44 -4.07 -8.76 7.25
C LYS A 44 -3.89 -9.76 8.39
N ILE A 45 -3.38 -10.96 8.10
CA ILE A 45 -3.09 -11.98 9.11
C ILE A 45 -2.10 -11.45 10.17
N TYR A 46 -1.05 -10.76 9.70
CA TYR A 46 -0.05 -10.17 10.59
C TYR A 46 -0.66 -9.08 11.48
N ALA A 47 -1.43 -8.18 10.90
CA ALA A 47 -2.10 -7.11 11.62
C ALA A 47 -3.02 -7.65 12.72
N ASP A 48 -3.84 -8.66 12.42
CA ASP A 48 -4.74 -9.29 13.39
C ASP A 48 -3.97 -9.95 14.53
N LYS A 49 -2.89 -10.66 14.20
CA LYS A 49 -2.08 -11.37 15.18
C LYS A 49 -1.40 -10.47 16.20
N TYR A 50 -0.95 -9.30 15.76
CA TYR A 50 -0.10 -8.43 16.58
C TYR A 50 -0.75 -7.10 16.99
N ALA A 51 -2.04 -6.91 16.68
CA ALA A 51 -2.80 -5.71 17.07
C ALA A 51 -2.78 -5.45 18.59
N ALA A 52 -2.92 -6.50 19.41
CA ALA A 52 -2.88 -6.39 20.86
C ALA A 52 -1.50 -5.94 21.41
N ASP A 53 -0.43 -6.09 20.63
CA ASP A 53 0.90 -5.59 20.95
C ASP A 53 1.12 -4.15 20.44
N ASN A 54 0.06 -3.47 19.96
CA ASN A 54 0.13 -2.15 19.35
C ASN A 54 1.07 -2.12 18.13
N ILE A 55 1.06 -3.21 17.34
CA ILE A 55 1.82 -3.31 16.10
C ILE A 55 0.84 -3.26 14.93
N ARG A 56 1.05 -2.28 14.04
CA ARG A 56 0.21 -2.06 12.86
C ARG A 56 0.93 -2.48 11.59
N MET A 57 0.21 -3.05 10.64
CA MET A 57 0.72 -3.32 9.30
C MET A 57 -0.32 -2.91 8.26
N ASN A 58 0.11 -2.07 7.31
CA ASN A 58 -0.74 -1.62 6.21
C ASN A 58 0.02 -1.69 4.88
N ASN A 59 -0.73 -1.76 3.79
CA ASN A 59 -0.19 -1.72 2.43
C ASN A 59 -0.58 -0.40 1.77
N VAL A 60 0.38 0.27 1.13
CA VAL A 60 0.14 1.36 0.20
C VAL A 60 0.18 0.79 -1.21
N LEU A 61 -0.84 1.09 -2.01
CA LEU A 61 -1.05 0.56 -3.36
C LEU A 61 -0.95 1.70 -4.39
N PRO A 62 0.28 2.04 -4.85
CA PRO A 62 0.47 3.07 -5.87
C PRO A 62 -0.11 2.66 -7.22
N GLY A 63 -0.66 3.64 -7.96
CA GLY A 63 -0.90 3.55 -9.38
C GLY A 63 0.36 3.84 -10.20
N PHE A 64 0.24 4.61 -11.30
CA PHE A 64 1.39 5.09 -12.06
C PHE A 64 2.01 6.30 -11.37
N ILE A 65 3.31 6.22 -11.08
CA ILE A 65 4.08 7.21 -10.32
C ILE A 65 5.23 7.75 -11.19
N ASP A 66 5.59 9.00 -11.00
CA ASP A 66 6.61 9.75 -11.75
C ASP A 66 8.06 9.26 -11.56
N SER A 67 8.27 8.23 -10.74
CA SER A 67 9.54 7.49 -10.69
C SER A 67 9.87 6.74 -11.98
N LEU A 68 8.90 6.60 -12.88
CA LEU A 68 9.04 6.00 -14.20
C LEU A 68 8.63 7.01 -15.27
N PRO A 69 9.22 6.91 -16.49
CA PRO A 69 8.83 7.77 -17.61
C PRO A 69 7.34 7.70 -17.89
N GLU A 70 6.71 8.86 -18.02
CA GLU A 70 5.30 8.94 -18.36
C GLU A 70 5.01 8.40 -19.76
N LYS A 71 3.88 7.73 -19.90
CA LYS A 71 3.33 7.29 -21.19
C LYS A 71 1.93 7.87 -21.33
N GLU A 72 1.69 8.59 -22.43
CA GLU A 72 0.40 9.23 -22.70
C GLU A 72 -0.78 8.25 -22.60
N ALA A 73 -0.64 7.06 -23.18
CA ALA A 73 -1.68 6.03 -23.12
C ALA A 73 -2.00 5.56 -21.71
N ARG A 74 -1.06 5.66 -20.76
CA ARG A 74 -1.31 5.37 -19.34
C ARG A 74 -1.94 6.56 -18.64
N ARG A 75 -1.46 7.77 -18.93
CA ARG A 75 -1.98 9.01 -18.35
C ARG A 75 -3.46 9.20 -18.64
N GLN A 76 -3.89 8.93 -19.89
CA GLN A 76 -5.28 9.02 -20.31
C GLN A 76 -6.23 8.06 -19.58
N ARG A 77 -5.71 6.99 -18.99
CA ARG A 77 -6.49 6.03 -18.19
C ARG A 77 -6.69 6.46 -16.75
N ILE A 78 -5.94 7.45 -16.28
CA ILE A 78 -5.99 7.92 -14.89
C ILE A 78 -7.06 9.02 -14.79
N PRO A 79 -8.11 8.87 -13.98
CA PRO A 79 -9.15 9.89 -13.83
C PRO A 79 -8.61 11.27 -13.44
N MET A 80 -7.56 11.34 -12.60
CA MET A 80 -6.89 12.60 -12.26
C MET A 80 -6.03 13.17 -13.40
N GLY A 81 -5.91 12.50 -14.54
CA GLY A 81 -5.23 12.99 -15.75
C GLY A 81 -3.71 13.14 -15.65
N ARG A 82 -3.09 12.64 -14.59
CA ARG A 82 -1.64 12.72 -14.36
C ARG A 82 -1.12 11.50 -13.59
N TYR A 83 0.17 11.27 -13.66
CA TYR A 83 0.83 10.35 -12.73
C TYR A 83 0.83 10.95 -11.31
N GLY A 84 0.82 10.10 -10.30
CA GLY A 84 1.14 10.50 -8.94
C GLY A 84 2.63 10.81 -8.79
N THR A 85 2.98 11.58 -7.78
CA THR A 85 4.38 11.87 -7.46
C THR A 85 4.91 10.93 -6.38
N VAL A 86 6.22 10.69 -6.38
CA VAL A 86 6.90 9.99 -5.27
C VAL A 86 6.59 10.68 -3.93
N ALA A 87 6.50 12.02 -3.93
CA ALA A 87 6.17 12.79 -2.73
C ALA A 87 4.76 12.48 -2.18
N GLU A 88 3.76 12.28 -3.05
CA GLU A 88 2.40 11.91 -2.63
C GLU A 88 2.37 10.53 -1.94
N ILE A 89 3.14 9.56 -2.48
CA ILE A 89 3.31 8.26 -1.83
C ILE A 89 4.01 8.42 -0.47
N ALA A 90 5.10 9.19 -0.42
CA ALA A 90 5.86 9.42 0.82
C ALA A 90 5.02 10.09 1.91
N GLN A 91 4.15 11.06 1.56
CA GLN A 91 3.25 11.71 2.52
C GLN A 91 2.20 10.73 3.06
N THR A 92 1.65 9.86 2.21
CA THR A 92 0.74 8.79 2.64
C THR A 92 1.42 7.84 3.63
N VAL A 93 2.64 7.41 3.32
CA VAL A 93 3.45 6.56 4.21
C VAL A 93 3.73 7.29 5.53
N ARG A 94 4.14 8.56 5.47
CA ARG A 94 4.37 9.38 6.67
C ARG A 94 3.14 9.46 7.57
N PHE A 95 1.95 9.68 6.99
CA PHE A 95 0.69 9.67 7.73
C PHE A 95 0.46 8.31 8.41
N LEU A 96 0.59 7.21 7.67
CA LEU A 96 0.37 5.86 8.19
C LEU A 96 1.37 5.46 9.28
N LEU A 97 2.57 6.01 9.26
CA LEU A 97 3.60 5.81 10.30
C LEU A 97 3.31 6.61 11.58
N SER A 98 2.52 7.68 11.51
CA SER A 98 2.24 8.57 12.64
C SER A 98 1.14 8.04 13.56
N ASP A 99 1.03 8.65 14.74
CA ASP A 99 -0.03 8.37 15.71
C ASP A 99 -1.42 8.77 15.20
N ALA A 100 -1.50 9.71 14.23
CA ALA A 100 -2.77 10.07 13.59
C ALA A 100 -3.43 8.89 12.88
N ALA A 101 -2.66 7.87 12.46
CA ALA A 101 -3.14 6.63 11.88
C ALA A 101 -3.23 5.48 12.91
N GLY A 102 -3.28 5.79 14.22
CA GLY A 102 -3.19 4.83 15.30
C GLY A 102 -4.28 3.74 15.28
N TYR A 103 -5.42 3.99 14.62
CA TYR A 103 -6.52 3.03 14.50
C TYR A 103 -6.63 2.40 13.10
N ILE A 104 -5.60 2.58 12.25
CA ILE A 104 -5.53 2.03 10.90
C ILE A 104 -4.53 0.86 10.88
N THR A 105 -5.03 -0.36 10.71
CA THR A 105 -4.21 -1.57 10.57
C THR A 105 -4.88 -2.59 9.67
N GLY A 106 -4.11 -3.43 8.99
CA GLY A 106 -4.61 -4.45 8.07
C GLY A 106 -5.23 -3.90 6.78
N GLN A 107 -4.96 -2.63 6.43
CA GLN A 107 -5.62 -1.96 5.32
C GLN A 107 -4.75 -1.93 4.05
N ASN A 108 -5.45 -1.81 2.92
CA ASN A 108 -4.87 -1.65 1.58
C ASN A 108 -5.27 -0.27 1.06
N ILE A 109 -4.36 0.69 1.17
CA ILE A 109 -4.61 2.10 0.86
C ILE A 109 -4.18 2.38 -0.58
N ARG A 110 -5.13 2.64 -1.46
CA ARG A 110 -4.86 3.01 -2.86
C ARG A 110 -4.43 4.47 -2.95
N VAL A 111 -3.36 4.70 -3.71
CA VAL A 111 -2.86 6.03 -4.07
C VAL A 111 -2.59 6.00 -5.57
N ASP A 112 -3.66 6.06 -6.36
CA ASP A 112 -3.65 5.64 -7.76
C ASP A 112 -4.35 6.60 -8.73
N GLY A 113 -4.77 7.78 -8.25
CA GLY A 113 -5.46 8.77 -9.07
C GLY A 113 -6.83 8.31 -9.60
N GLY A 114 -7.40 7.27 -8.98
CA GLY A 114 -8.70 6.70 -9.36
C GLY A 114 -8.64 5.71 -10.53
N ILE A 115 -7.47 5.18 -10.87
CA ILE A 115 -7.33 4.29 -12.04
C ILE A 115 -8.00 2.93 -11.81
N THR A 116 -8.01 2.41 -10.57
CA THR A 116 -8.72 1.17 -10.24
C THR A 116 -10.22 1.42 -10.05
N ARG A 117 -11.04 0.43 -10.33
CA ARG A 117 -12.51 0.53 -10.35
C ARG A 117 -13.20 -0.15 -9.18
N SER A 118 -12.54 -1.11 -8.54
CA SER A 118 -13.08 -1.79 -7.36
C SER A 118 -13.20 -0.82 -6.17
N VAL A 119 -14.26 -0.96 -5.44
CA VAL A 119 -14.58 -0.21 -4.21
C VAL A 119 -14.27 -1.03 -2.98
#